data_52f45fabd168e4b7ec75ae0781f5f9d6
#
_entry.id   52f45fabd168e4b7ec75ae0781f5f9d6
#
_cell.length_a   1.000
_cell.length_b   1.000
_cell.length_c   1.000
_cell.angle_alpha   90.00
_cell.angle_beta   90.00
_cell.angle_gamma   90.00
#
_symmetry.space_group_name_H-M   'P 1'
#
loop_
_entity.id
_entity.type
_entity.pdbx_description
1 polymer ?
#
loop_
_entity_poly.entity_id
_entity_poly.type
_entity_poly.pdbx_seq_one_letter_code
_entity_poly.pdbx_strand_id
1 'polypeptide(L)'
;MNYHNIKKVDLLNGDGIRTVLFVSGCNHYCKGCQNMETWDYNSGILFDENAMNEIREEMKLDYVSGLTLSGGDPLFYKNLNKILEIVKEIKKDFPNKTIWIYTGYEYENLLTDDSEDGKLRREILKYCDTIVDGKFIQELADTTYPWAGSRNQRVIHLNK
;
A
#
# COMPACT_ATOMS: atom_id res chain seq x y z
N MET A 1 0.20 -14.27 3.01
CA MET A 1 0.87 -13.06 2.47
C MET A 1 2.26 -12.95 3.06
N ASN A 2 3.23 -12.69 2.22
CA ASN A 2 4.60 -12.40 2.64
C ASN A 2 4.91 -10.91 2.51
N TYR A 3 5.97 -10.47 3.15
CA TYR A 3 6.43 -9.09 3.09
C TYR A 3 7.96 -9.04 3.14
N HIS A 4 8.53 -7.93 2.67
CA HIS A 4 9.97 -7.74 2.64
C HIS A 4 10.47 -6.86 3.78
N ASN A 5 9.70 -5.86 4.16
CA ASN A 5 10.14 -4.90 5.18
C ASN A 5 8.96 -4.17 5.80
N ILE A 6 9.14 -3.77 7.05
CA ILE A 6 8.32 -2.78 7.73
C ILE A 6 9.27 -1.62 8.04
N LYS A 7 9.22 -0.58 7.21
CA LYS A 7 10.10 0.58 7.35
C LYS A 7 9.48 1.58 8.31
N LYS A 8 10.22 1.89 9.36
CA LYS A 8 9.80 2.87 10.36
C LYS A 8 10.38 4.23 10.02
N VAL A 9 9.66 5.30 10.38
CA VAL A 9 10.11 6.69 10.16
C VAL A 9 10.38 6.98 8.68
N ASP A 10 9.35 6.76 7.84
CA ASP A 10 9.42 7.05 6.41
C ASP A 10 8.77 8.39 6.11
N LEU A 11 9.44 9.21 5.29
CA LEU A 11 8.97 10.53 4.86
C LEU A 11 8.68 10.59 3.36
N LEU A 12 8.90 9.49 2.63
CA LEU A 12 8.85 9.47 1.16
C LEU A 12 7.58 8.85 0.59
N ASN A 13 6.85 8.08 1.38
CA ASN A 13 5.71 7.30 0.93
C ASN A 13 4.42 7.75 1.62
N GLY A 14 4.07 9.00 1.48
CA GLY A 14 2.87 9.58 2.03
C GLY A 14 3.15 10.75 2.95
N ASP A 15 2.09 11.41 3.37
CA ASP A 15 2.15 12.62 4.17
C ASP A 15 2.50 12.29 5.63
N GLY A 16 3.40 13.08 6.21
CA GLY A 16 3.85 12.93 7.58
C GLY A 16 4.89 11.83 7.77
N ILE A 17 5.19 11.51 9.02
CA ILE A 17 6.09 10.40 9.38
C ILE A 17 5.26 9.12 9.39
N ARG A 18 5.66 8.14 8.58
CA ARG A 18 4.82 6.97 8.35
C ARG A 18 5.59 5.67 8.57
N THR A 19 4.85 4.62 8.87
CA THR A 19 5.33 3.24 8.85
C THR A 19 4.90 2.64 7.51
N VAL A 20 5.83 2.04 6.77
CA VAL A 20 5.55 1.49 5.43
C VAL A 20 5.71 -0.03 5.48
N LEU A 21 4.66 -0.74 5.06
CA LEU A 21 4.69 -2.19 4.86
C LEU A 21 4.94 -2.47 3.38
N PHE A 22 6.03 -3.16 3.08
CA PHE A 22 6.38 -3.59 1.72
C PHE A 22 5.99 -5.05 1.53
N VAL A 23 4.84 -5.28 0.89
CA VAL A 23 4.30 -6.63 0.68
C VAL A 23 4.93 -7.30 -0.53
N SER A 24 4.86 -8.64 -0.59
CA SER A 24 5.27 -9.46 -1.73
C SER A 24 4.08 -9.73 -2.64
N GLY A 25 4.34 -9.82 -3.95
CA GLY A 25 3.35 -10.13 -4.97
C GLY A 25 2.99 -8.90 -5.81
N CYS A 26 3.25 -9.01 -7.09
CA CYS A 26 2.87 -7.98 -8.07
C CYS A 26 2.89 -8.61 -9.46
N ASN A 27 1.87 -8.35 -10.26
CA ASN A 27 1.78 -8.85 -11.63
C ASN A 27 1.82 -7.75 -12.68
N HIS A 28 2.24 -6.54 -12.30
CA HIS A 28 2.34 -5.42 -13.24
C HIS A 28 3.64 -5.45 -14.04
N TYR A 29 4.73 -5.93 -13.45
CA TYR A 29 6.06 -6.05 -14.08
C TYR A 29 6.54 -4.76 -14.73
N CYS A 30 6.41 -3.65 -14.01
CA CYS A 30 6.79 -2.34 -14.54
C CYS A 30 8.29 -2.27 -14.82
N LYS A 31 8.65 -1.85 -16.03
CA LYS A 31 10.06 -1.63 -16.38
C LYS A 31 10.66 -0.55 -15.49
N GLY A 32 11.82 -0.85 -14.90
CA GLY A 32 12.50 0.08 -14.01
C GLY A 32 11.89 0.18 -12.61
N CYS A 33 11.02 -0.75 -12.24
CA CYS A 33 10.44 -0.78 -10.90
C CYS A 33 11.52 -0.81 -9.82
N GLN A 34 11.37 0.03 -8.79
CA GLN A 34 12.33 0.13 -7.70
C GLN A 34 12.27 -1.04 -6.72
N ASN A 35 11.18 -1.82 -6.75
CA ASN A 35 10.94 -2.92 -5.81
C ASN A 35 10.78 -4.26 -6.53
N MET A 36 11.60 -4.51 -7.55
CA MET A 36 11.50 -5.75 -8.37
C MET A 36 11.60 -7.02 -7.54
N GLU A 37 12.35 -6.99 -6.44
CA GLU A 37 12.49 -8.10 -5.51
C GLU A 37 11.15 -8.51 -4.84
N THR A 38 10.16 -7.63 -4.85
CA THR A 38 8.84 -7.90 -4.27
C THR A 38 7.86 -8.52 -5.25
N TRP A 39 8.21 -8.70 -6.53
CA TRP A 39 7.26 -9.22 -7.52
C TRP A 39 6.79 -10.63 -7.23
N ASP A 40 7.69 -11.49 -6.74
CA ASP A 40 7.34 -12.86 -6.42
C ASP A 40 6.54 -12.91 -5.11
N TYR A 41 5.32 -13.42 -5.19
CA TYR A 41 4.44 -13.56 -4.04
C TYR A 41 5.08 -14.39 -2.91
N ASN A 42 5.92 -15.36 -3.25
CA ASN A 42 6.57 -16.25 -2.29
C ASN A 42 7.87 -15.67 -1.73
N SER A 43 8.33 -14.53 -2.22
CA SER A 43 9.54 -13.86 -1.70
C SER A 43 9.26 -13.24 -0.33
N GLY A 44 10.36 -12.89 0.37
CA GLY A 44 10.25 -12.30 1.69
C GLY A 44 9.91 -13.30 2.77
N ILE A 45 9.31 -12.83 3.85
CA ILE A 45 8.93 -13.65 5.00
C ILE A 45 7.42 -13.54 5.26
N LEU A 46 6.89 -14.54 5.96
CA LEU A 46 5.45 -14.59 6.25
C LEU A 46 5.03 -13.42 7.14
N PHE A 47 3.97 -12.73 6.73
CA PHE A 47 3.32 -11.71 7.55
C PHE A 47 2.49 -12.42 8.63
N ASP A 48 3.07 -12.55 9.81
CA ASP A 48 2.46 -13.23 10.95
C ASP A 48 2.01 -12.23 12.01
N GLU A 49 1.57 -12.74 13.15
CA GLU A 49 1.13 -11.90 14.27
C GLU A 49 2.25 -11.02 14.82
N ASN A 50 3.50 -11.50 14.78
CA ASN A 50 4.65 -10.69 15.21
C ASN A 50 4.84 -9.47 14.30
N ALA A 51 4.67 -9.66 12.99
CA ALA A 51 4.73 -8.54 12.03
C ALA A 51 3.59 -7.54 12.29
N MET A 52 2.38 -8.06 12.55
CA MET A 52 1.25 -7.18 12.86
C MET A 52 1.48 -6.39 14.15
N ASN A 53 2.05 -7.03 15.17
CA ASN A 53 2.40 -6.35 16.43
C ASN A 53 3.43 -5.25 16.21
N GLU A 54 4.37 -5.45 15.31
CA GLU A 54 5.36 -4.41 14.95
C GLU A 54 4.67 -3.16 14.42
N ILE A 55 3.67 -3.33 13.56
CA ILE A 55 2.87 -2.21 13.04
C ILE A 55 2.05 -1.58 14.17
N ARG A 56 1.40 -2.38 15.00
CA ARG A 56 0.60 -1.86 16.14
C ARG A 56 1.44 -0.97 17.05
N GLU A 57 2.65 -1.40 17.39
CA GLU A 57 3.54 -0.62 18.27
C GLU A 57 3.90 0.72 17.64
N GLU A 58 4.13 0.77 16.31
CA GLU A 58 4.39 2.02 15.61
C GLU A 58 3.16 2.94 15.61
N MET A 59 1.97 2.39 15.44
CA MET A 59 0.74 3.21 15.42
C MET A 59 0.43 3.84 16.78
N LYS A 60 0.99 3.32 17.86
CA LYS A 60 0.84 3.92 19.19
C LYS A 60 1.65 5.20 19.37
N LEU A 61 2.64 5.46 18.52
CA LEU A 61 3.54 6.60 18.65
C LEU A 61 2.85 7.87 18.14
N ASP A 62 2.84 8.91 18.96
CA ASP A 62 2.13 10.16 18.63
C ASP A 62 2.64 10.82 17.35
N TYR A 63 3.94 10.73 17.09
CA TYR A 63 4.54 11.38 15.91
C TYR A 63 4.31 10.62 14.62
N VAL A 64 3.84 9.38 14.67
CA VAL A 64 3.54 8.59 13.47
C VAL A 64 2.17 8.98 12.93
N SER A 65 2.13 9.45 11.69
CA SER A 65 0.89 9.89 11.05
C SER A 65 0.00 8.73 10.60
N GLY A 66 0.59 7.59 10.27
CA GLY A 66 -0.17 6.43 9.85
C GLY A 66 0.63 5.36 9.15
N LEU A 67 -0.10 4.47 8.49
CA LEU A 67 0.43 3.31 7.77
C LEU A 67 0.35 3.54 6.27
N THR A 68 1.42 3.17 5.56
CA THR A 68 1.43 3.10 4.10
C THR A 68 1.63 1.65 3.68
N LEU A 69 0.81 1.21 2.74
CA LEU A 69 0.90 -0.13 2.13
C LEU A 69 1.52 0.03 0.74
N SER A 70 2.63 -0.66 0.52
CA SER A 70 3.43 -0.57 -0.70
C SER A 70 4.15 -1.90 -0.96
N GLY A 71 5.24 -1.89 -1.70
CA GLY A 71 6.07 -3.06 -1.96
C GLY A 71 5.94 -3.53 -3.39
N GLY A 72 5.46 -4.77 -3.55
CA GLY A 72 4.80 -5.28 -4.73
C GLY A 72 3.49 -4.52 -4.93
N ASP A 73 2.38 -5.21 -4.96
CA ASP A 73 1.09 -4.52 -4.99
C ASP A 73 0.20 -5.03 -3.85
N PRO A 74 -0.15 -4.17 -2.89
CA PRO A 74 -1.09 -4.54 -1.82
C PRO A 74 -2.43 -5.05 -2.36
N LEU A 75 -2.82 -4.64 -3.57
CA LEU A 75 -4.06 -5.09 -4.21
C LEU A 75 -3.86 -6.31 -5.13
N PHE A 76 -2.66 -6.94 -5.10
CA PHE A 76 -2.44 -8.23 -5.74
C PHE A 76 -3.44 -9.24 -5.18
N TYR A 77 -4.06 -10.04 -6.07
CA TYR A 77 -5.24 -10.83 -5.70
C TYR A 77 -5.03 -11.78 -4.53
N LYS A 78 -3.84 -12.34 -4.37
CA LYS A 78 -3.54 -13.25 -3.25
C LYS A 78 -3.35 -12.55 -1.91
N ASN A 79 -3.18 -11.22 -1.92
CA ASN A 79 -2.98 -10.44 -0.71
C ASN A 79 -4.27 -9.87 -0.13
N LEU A 80 -5.37 -9.89 -0.90
CA LEU A 80 -6.56 -9.10 -0.59
C LEU A 80 -7.16 -9.39 0.78
N ASN A 81 -7.30 -10.66 1.15
CA ASN A 81 -7.88 -11.01 2.44
C ASN A 81 -7.05 -10.50 3.61
N LYS A 82 -5.72 -10.64 3.53
CA LYS A 82 -4.83 -10.18 4.61
C LYS A 82 -4.78 -8.65 4.67
N ILE A 83 -4.72 -7.99 3.55
CA ILE A 83 -4.74 -6.53 3.51
C ILE A 83 -6.04 -5.99 4.11
N LEU A 84 -7.17 -6.61 3.79
CA LEU A 84 -8.46 -6.22 4.37
C LEU A 84 -8.46 -6.35 5.90
N GLU A 85 -7.93 -7.45 6.42
CA GLU A 85 -7.78 -7.62 7.87
C GLU A 85 -6.94 -6.50 8.49
N ILE A 86 -5.81 -6.16 7.87
CA ILE A 86 -4.89 -5.14 8.37
C ILE A 86 -5.58 -3.77 8.43
N VAL A 87 -6.20 -3.34 7.32
CA VAL A 87 -6.80 -2.00 7.28
C VAL A 87 -7.99 -1.88 8.23
N LYS A 88 -8.79 -2.94 8.36
CA LYS A 88 -9.90 -2.97 9.32
C LYS A 88 -9.41 -2.80 10.75
N GLU A 89 -8.40 -3.56 11.13
CA GLU A 89 -7.87 -3.51 12.49
C GLU A 89 -7.25 -2.16 12.80
N ILE A 90 -6.43 -1.63 11.90
CA ILE A 90 -5.76 -0.35 12.12
C ILE A 90 -6.79 0.78 12.26
N LYS A 91 -7.82 0.82 11.43
CA LYS A 91 -8.86 1.85 11.54
C LYS A 91 -9.70 1.71 12.80
N LYS A 92 -9.95 0.47 13.23
CA LYS A 92 -10.69 0.21 14.47
C LYS A 92 -9.90 0.66 15.70
N ASP A 93 -8.64 0.27 15.78
CA ASP A 93 -7.83 0.49 16.98
C ASP A 93 -7.12 1.85 16.99
N PHE A 94 -6.88 2.42 15.82
CA PHE A 94 -6.18 3.70 15.66
C PHE A 94 -6.93 4.61 14.68
N PRO A 95 -8.16 5.04 15.01
CA PRO A 95 -9.01 5.76 14.06
C PRO A 95 -8.46 7.10 13.59
N ASN A 96 -7.50 7.67 14.32
CA ASN A 96 -6.87 8.94 13.96
C ASN A 96 -5.65 8.78 13.06
N LYS A 97 -5.20 7.55 12.82
CA LYS A 97 -4.07 7.27 11.91
C LYS A 97 -4.59 7.10 10.49
N THR A 98 -3.91 7.70 9.53
CA THR A 98 -4.30 7.59 8.12
C THR A 98 -3.67 6.37 7.48
N ILE A 99 -4.34 5.84 6.44
CA ILE A 99 -3.83 4.72 5.65
C ILE A 99 -3.68 5.19 4.21
N TRP A 100 -2.46 5.06 3.68
CA TRP A 100 -2.12 5.27 2.28
C TRP A 100 -1.88 3.92 1.62
N ILE A 101 -2.31 3.77 0.38
CA ILE A 101 -2.09 2.54 -0.39
C ILE A 101 -1.56 2.87 -1.78
N TYR A 102 -0.48 2.19 -2.17
CA TYR A 102 0.11 2.28 -3.50
C TYR A 102 -0.33 1.08 -4.32
N THR A 103 -0.74 1.31 -5.56
CA THR A 103 -1.13 0.23 -6.46
C THR A 103 -0.81 0.59 -7.91
N GLY A 104 -0.54 -0.42 -8.73
CA GLY A 104 -0.41 -0.25 -10.17
C GLY A 104 -1.75 -0.20 -10.90
N TYR A 105 -2.85 -0.53 -10.24
CA TYR A 105 -4.19 -0.40 -10.82
C TYR A 105 -4.60 1.05 -10.92
N GLU A 106 -5.38 1.39 -11.94
CA GLU A 106 -5.98 2.72 -12.05
C GLU A 106 -7.27 2.78 -11.24
N TYR A 107 -7.49 3.88 -10.54
CA TYR A 107 -8.62 4.04 -9.61
C TYR A 107 -9.97 3.82 -10.30
N GLU A 108 -10.15 4.38 -11.50
CA GLU A 108 -11.40 4.24 -12.27
C GLU A 108 -11.70 2.77 -12.59
N ASN A 109 -10.67 1.98 -12.90
CA ASN A 109 -10.84 0.55 -13.18
C ASN A 109 -11.22 -0.22 -11.90
N LEU A 110 -10.70 0.20 -10.76
CA LEU A 110 -11.07 -0.40 -9.47
C LEU A 110 -12.54 -0.16 -9.14
N LEU A 111 -13.07 1.00 -9.50
CA LEU A 111 -14.47 1.36 -9.23
C LEU A 111 -15.46 0.56 -10.06
N THR A 112 -15.06 0.06 -11.23
CA THR A 112 -15.96 -0.59 -12.19
C THR A 112 -15.75 -2.10 -12.32
N ASP A 113 -14.77 -2.66 -11.62
CA ASP A 113 -14.46 -4.09 -11.68
C ASP A 113 -15.50 -4.90 -10.89
N ASP A 114 -16.33 -5.67 -11.61
CA ASP A 114 -17.41 -6.47 -11.03
C ASP A 114 -16.95 -7.84 -10.49
N SER A 115 -15.68 -8.19 -10.66
CA SER A 115 -15.16 -9.46 -10.15
C SER A 115 -15.16 -9.49 -8.62
N GLU A 116 -15.07 -10.69 -8.05
CA GLU A 116 -14.96 -10.85 -6.60
C GLU A 116 -13.71 -10.13 -6.05
N ASP A 117 -12.59 -10.20 -6.79
CA ASP A 117 -11.38 -9.46 -6.43
C ASP A 117 -11.60 -7.95 -6.47
N GLY A 118 -12.32 -7.46 -7.48
CA GLY A 118 -12.68 -6.05 -7.59
C GLY A 118 -13.50 -5.57 -6.41
N LYS A 119 -14.44 -6.38 -5.97
CA LYS A 119 -15.26 -6.06 -4.78
C LYS A 119 -14.42 -6.02 -3.52
N LEU A 120 -13.47 -6.95 -3.34
CA LEU A 120 -12.54 -6.94 -2.21
C LEU A 120 -11.64 -5.72 -2.24
N ARG A 121 -11.14 -5.34 -3.40
CA ARG A 121 -10.31 -4.14 -3.56
C ARG A 121 -11.07 -2.89 -3.14
N ARG A 122 -12.31 -2.73 -3.58
CA ARG A 122 -13.15 -1.60 -3.16
C ARG A 122 -13.42 -1.63 -1.65
N GLU A 123 -13.62 -2.81 -1.08
CA GLU A 123 -13.80 -2.93 0.37
C GLU A 123 -12.57 -2.44 1.13
N ILE A 124 -11.37 -2.81 0.67
CA ILE A 124 -10.12 -2.32 1.24
C ILE A 124 -10.05 -0.79 1.17
N LEU A 125 -10.39 -0.22 0.02
CA LEU A 125 -10.31 1.23 -0.20
C LEU A 125 -11.23 2.03 0.73
N LYS A 126 -12.29 1.42 1.24
CA LYS A 126 -13.16 2.09 2.23
C LYS A 126 -12.41 2.45 3.52
N TYR A 127 -11.36 1.71 3.85
CA TYR A 127 -10.56 1.97 5.04
C TYR A 127 -9.32 2.81 4.76
N CYS A 128 -9.04 3.11 3.50
CA CYS A 128 -7.89 3.90 3.10
C CYS A 128 -8.27 5.38 2.97
N ASP A 129 -7.32 6.24 3.30
CA ASP A 129 -7.51 7.70 3.21
C ASP A 129 -6.98 8.27 1.90
N THR A 130 -5.95 7.63 1.34
CA THR A 130 -5.32 8.06 0.10
C THR A 130 -4.84 6.86 -0.71
N ILE A 131 -5.06 6.90 -2.02
CA ILE A 131 -4.52 5.93 -2.97
C ILE A 131 -3.55 6.65 -3.90
N VAL A 132 -2.38 6.05 -4.11
CA VAL A 132 -1.45 6.44 -5.17
C VAL A 132 -1.57 5.39 -6.26
N ASP A 133 -2.16 5.76 -7.39
CA ASP A 133 -2.56 4.80 -8.42
C ASP A 133 -1.71 4.87 -9.69
N GLY A 134 -1.80 3.82 -10.48
CA GLY A 134 -1.17 3.74 -11.79
C GLY A 134 0.19 3.07 -11.76
N LYS A 135 0.52 2.40 -12.87
CA LYS A 135 1.80 1.70 -13.01
C LYS A 135 2.95 2.70 -13.11
N PHE A 136 4.11 2.31 -12.57
CA PHE A 136 5.32 3.08 -12.77
C PHE A 136 5.71 3.05 -14.25
N ILE A 137 5.93 4.23 -14.84
CA ILE A 137 6.39 4.39 -16.22
C ILE A 137 7.75 5.07 -16.19
N GLN A 138 8.79 4.32 -16.56
CA GLN A 138 10.18 4.76 -16.45
C GLN A 138 10.44 6.07 -17.21
N GLU A 139 9.84 6.23 -18.38
CA GLU A 139 10.00 7.43 -19.21
C GLU A 139 9.40 8.68 -18.57
N LEU A 140 8.53 8.51 -17.59
CA LEU A 140 7.90 9.60 -16.84
C LEU A 140 8.43 9.69 -15.40
N ALA A 141 9.51 8.96 -15.08
CA ALA A 141 10.10 8.97 -13.75
C ALA A 141 10.53 10.39 -13.36
N ASP A 142 10.18 10.80 -12.14
CA ASP A 142 10.45 12.14 -11.64
C ASP A 142 10.66 12.08 -10.13
N THR A 143 11.92 12.23 -9.69
CA THR A 143 12.27 12.17 -8.26
C THR A 143 11.75 13.37 -7.47
N THR A 144 11.32 14.43 -8.15
CA THR A 144 10.74 15.61 -7.50
C THR A 144 9.22 15.53 -7.35
N TYR A 145 8.59 14.52 -7.98
CA TYR A 145 7.13 14.35 -7.92
C TYR A 145 6.74 13.79 -6.54
N PRO A 146 5.90 14.49 -5.78
CA PRO A 146 5.63 14.09 -4.40
C PRO A 146 4.97 12.71 -4.32
N TRP A 147 5.55 11.85 -3.50
CA TRP A 147 5.01 10.54 -3.11
C TRP A 147 4.75 9.55 -4.24
N ALA A 148 5.17 9.82 -5.46
CA ALA A 148 5.01 8.91 -6.59
C ALA A 148 6.32 8.81 -7.36
N GLY A 149 6.50 7.71 -8.11
CA GLY A 149 7.73 7.45 -8.85
C GLY A 149 7.74 8.02 -10.26
N SER A 150 6.56 8.21 -10.85
CA SER A 150 6.41 8.74 -12.21
C SER A 150 5.21 9.67 -12.31
N ARG A 151 5.27 10.62 -13.26
CA ARG A 151 4.29 11.70 -13.35
C ARG A 151 2.89 11.26 -13.77
N ASN A 152 2.72 10.07 -14.32
CA ASN A 152 1.40 9.50 -14.64
C ASN A 152 0.66 8.99 -13.40
N GLN A 153 1.40 8.70 -12.32
CA GLN A 153 0.79 8.24 -11.06
C GLN A 153 0.13 9.41 -10.35
N ARG A 154 -1.00 9.13 -9.69
CA ARG A 154 -1.81 10.17 -9.07
C ARG A 154 -1.94 9.91 -7.57
N VAL A 155 -1.87 10.98 -6.80
CA VAL A 155 -2.18 10.96 -5.36
C VAL A 155 -3.63 11.38 -5.21
N ILE A 156 -4.51 10.43 -4.89
CA ILE A 156 -5.95 10.66 -4.81
C ILE A 156 -6.39 10.52 -3.36
N HIS A 157 -6.85 11.62 -2.77
CA HIS A 157 -7.41 11.61 -1.43
C HIS A 157 -8.85 11.10 -1.49
N LEU A 158 -9.14 10.05 -0.72
CA LEU A 158 -10.44 9.42 -0.70
C LEU A 158 -11.29 10.11 0.38
N ASN A 159 -12.46 10.60 -0.01
CA ASN A 159 -13.37 11.27 0.92
C ASN A 159 -14.05 10.22 1.80
N LYS A 160 -14.01 10.44 3.10
CA LYS A 160 -14.64 9.59 4.10
C LYS A 160 -15.71 10.35 4.85
#